data_7e3c24544a64f2ce3f2e5b6d3aafa820
#
_entry.id   7e3c24544a64f2ce3f2e5b6d3aafa820
#
_cell.length_a   1.000
_cell.length_b   1.000
_cell.length_c   1.000
_cell.angle_alpha   90.00
_cell.angle_beta   90.00
_cell.angle_gamma   90.00
#
_symmetry.space_group_name_H-M   'P 1'
#
loop_
_entity.id
_entity.type
_entity.pdbx_description
1 polymer ?
#
loop_
_entity_poly.entity_id
_entity_poly.type
_entity_poly.pdbx_seq_one_letter_code
_entity_poly.pdbx_strand_id
1 'polypeptide(L)'
;MYISGGRDGYRVSDKDIEDLCDIYNRGAFTTGFYNSSKGKDMMALTRPNNWGVQALMVVSNVKGKVTFRALTDINAQDVFEIDKEHSFESGVNIKKGQTMVVNLPRKYDLAPKRILNRMKNAHITEFVKKNYVDGVAELPVDMYFKAVKNEPSELTVSTRDTYVTVYGGNVEKAAKQAATKDNIKDKLSMTGQTGFRAFNVDVMIDDDIFMPVGELKKLRREALEQLKMKLTGAYERSYVQDGQLYAECNNDALFKEQSTRDVACEAGSSAECRDDTLTDVTTSTIQAFPSNTYYHNELTDAAVYKSIYLYNTKNIDAILDIEAVKRIYIDYDIFYTDRERFADTCRKVAGSEASLYIGLPYILAEEKHNRLCELLDYVNSNMKSMVKGFLVRNLEELGLLAARKDSSYDIVTDAGMYVFNTHSRDELESVVKGTDLNMCAYTLPYELNSSELKSVGGLNSELIVYGRVPAMVSKQCVRKTYGRCDHKSRLTLLKQDNGKEYSVKSVCSFCYTVTLADTFDISKEEALADIALGSVRYEFSEESKEEILSILNKESDIDYKGHFYRGVN
;
A
#
# COMPACT_ATOMS: atom_id res chain seq x y z
N MET A 1 -2.43 8.63 25.74
CA MET A 1 -1.19 8.72 26.56
C MET A 1 -0.02 9.32 25.78
N TYR A 2 0.40 8.77 24.63
CA TYR A 2 1.49 9.37 23.83
C TYR A 2 1.19 10.82 23.40
N ILE A 3 -0.04 11.10 22.95
CA ILE A 3 -0.44 12.43 22.49
C ILE A 3 -0.48 13.45 23.64
N SER A 4 -0.89 13.05 24.84
CA SER A 4 -0.99 13.94 26.00
C SER A 4 0.31 14.10 26.78
N GLY A 5 1.20 13.10 26.76
CA GLY A 5 2.48 13.11 27.48
C GLY A 5 3.69 13.53 26.64
N GLY A 6 3.50 13.65 25.32
CA GLY A 6 4.60 13.89 24.39
C GLY A 6 5.57 12.71 24.27
N ARG A 7 6.55 12.84 23.35
CA ARG A 7 7.54 11.80 23.06
C ARG A 7 8.42 11.43 24.27
N ASP A 8 8.72 12.41 25.11
CA ASP A 8 9.65 12.22 26.24
C ASP A 8 8.96 11.73 27.53
N GLY A 9 7.62 11.82 27.60
CA GLY A 9 6.83 11.40 28.75
C GLY A 9 6.22 10.00 28.68
N TYR A 10 6.21 9.37 27.49
CA TYR A 10 5.62 8.03 27.31
C TYR A 10 6.68 6.96 27.14
N ARG A 11 6.60 5.92 27.97
CA ARG A 11 7.41 4.70 27.82
C ARG A 11 6.47 3.51 27.71
N VAL A 12 6.71 2.68 26.71
CA VAL A 12 6.00 1.40 26.55
C VAL A 12 6.39 0.49 27.70
N SER A 13 5.42 0.00 28.45
CA SER A 13 5.64 -0.97 29.52
C SER A 13 5.58 -2.40 28.98
N ASP A 14 6.15 -3.35 29.72
CA ASP A 14 6.01 -4.79 29.39
C ASP A 14 4.52 -5.22 29.37
N LYS A 15 3.70 -4.57 30.19
CA LYS A 15 2.25 -4.81 30.21
C LYS A 15 1.56 -4.33 28.92
N ASP A 16 1.96 -3.21 28.36
CA ASP A 16 1.42 -2.74 27.08
C ASP A 16 1.73 -3.73 25.96
N ILE A 17 2.95 -4.29 25.95
CA ILE A 17 3.38 -5.30 24.98
C ILE A 17 2.57 -6.61 25.18
N GLU A 18 2.38 -7.06 26.41
CA GLU A 18 1.59 -8.24 26.74
C GLU A 18 0.13 -8.08 26.27
N ASP A 19 -0.48 -6.93 26.54
CA ASP A 19 -1.86 -6.63 26.16
C ASP A 19 -2.03 -6.58 24.63
N LEU A 20 -1.08 -6.00 23.90
CA LEU A 20 -1.08 -6.04 22.44
C LEU A 20 -0.92 -7.47 21.90
N CYS A 21 -0.05 -8.28 22.50
CA CYS A 21 0.12 -9.69 22.13
C CYS A 21 -1.14 -10.52 22.40
N ASP A 22 -1.89 -10.22 23.46
CA ASP A 22 -3.16 -10.86 23.79
C ASP A 22 -4.28 -10.53 22.78
N ILE A 23 -4.23 -9.35 22.15
CA ILE A 23 -5.19 -8.99 21.09
C ILE A 23 -4.87 -9.79 19.82
N TYR A 24 -3.64 -9.71 19.34
CA TYR A 24 -3.19 -10.44 18.16
C TYR A 24 -1.67 -10.43 18.04
N ASN A 25 -1.06 -11.61 17.86
CA ASN A 25 0.35 -11.70 17.51
C ASN A 25 0.65 -12.91 16.62
N ARG A 26 1.72 -12.78 15.83
CA ARG A 26 2.25 -13.86 14.97
C ARG A 26 3.64 -14.32 15.43
N GLY A 27 3.85 -14.45 16.73
CA GLY A 27 5.12 -14.87 17.32
C GLY A 27 5.91 -13.72 17.92
N ALA A 28 5.22 -12.81 18.61
CA ALA A 28 5.69 -11.55 19.19
C ALA A 28 5.93 -10.42 18.17
N PHE A 29 6.27 -9.25 18.68
CA PHE A 29 6.54 -8.06 17.88
C PHE A 29 8.01 -7.99 17.47
N THR A 30 8.26 -7.40 16.31
CA THR A 30 9.58 -7.12 15.78
C THR A 30 9.72 -5.63 15.49
N THR A 31 10.95 -5.17 15.22
CA THR A 31 11.20 -3.80 14.78
C THR A 31 10.67 -3.51 13.36
N GLY A 32 10.04 -4.50 12.71
CA GLY A 32 9.53 -4.34 11.36
C GLY A 32 10.64 -3.94 10.39
N PHE A 33 10.32 -3.00 9.50
CA PHE A 33 11.25 -2.52 8.47
C PHE A 33 12.20 -1.41 8.94
N TYR A 34 12.16 -1.00 10.20
CA TYR A 34 13.03 0.08 10.70
C TYR A 34 14.52 -0.22 10.61
N ASN A 35 14.92 -1.45 10.90
CA ASN A 35 16.34 -1.83 10.98
C ASN A 35 16.76 -2.82 9.88
N SER A 36 15.80 -3.49 9.24
CA SER A 36 16.06 -4.51 8.22
C SER A 36 14.86 -4.66 7.29
N SER A 37 15.13 -4.82 6.02
CA SER A 37 14.10 -5.13 5.02
C SER A 37 13.92 -6.64 4.76
N LYS A 38 14.72 -7.50 5.40
CA LYS A 38 14.81 -8.94 5.10
C LYS A 38 15.26 -9.75 6.30
N GLY A 39 14.82 -11.01 6.35
CA GLY A 39 15.37 -11.99 7.28
C GLY A 39 14.31 -12.71 8.12
N LYS A 40 14.77 -13.68 8.90
CA LYS A 40 13.91 -14.53 9.73
C LYS A 40 13.17 -13.75 10.84
N ASP A 41 13.79 -12.67 11.32
CA ASP A 41 13.28 -11.90 12.45
C ASP A 41 12.04 -11.08 12.13
N MET A 42 11.70 -10.96 10.83
CA MET A 42 10.50 -10.24 10.37
C MET A 42 9.32 -11.15 10.04
N MET A 43 9.55 -12.46 9.96
CA MET A 43 8.56 -13.39 9.43
C MET A 43 8.15 -14.42 10.48
N ALA A 44 6.84 -14.63 10.62
CA ALA A 44 6.29 -15.74 11.41
C ALA A 44 6.53 -17.07 10.68
N LEU A 45 7.51 -17.86 11.10
CA LEU A 45 7.92 -19.08 10.40
C LEU A 45 7.11 -20.33 10.82
N THR A 46 6.40 -20.28 11.95
CA THR A 46 5.73 -21.47 12.53
C THR A 46 4.32 -21.63 12.02
N ARG A 47 3.54 -20.56 12.04
CA ARG A 47 2.17 -20.54 11.50
C ARG A 47 1.75 -19.13 11.10
N PRO A 48 0.80 -18.97 10.14
CA PRO A 48 0.43 -17.66 9.59
C PRO A 48 -0.55 -16.87 10.48
N ASN A 49 -1.31 -17.53 11.34
CA ASN A 49 -2.40 -16.92 12.12
C ASN A 49 -1.94 -16.45 13.50
N ASN A 50 -2.89 -15.97 14.31
CA ASN A 50 -2.64 -15.59 15.69
C ASN A 50 -2.06 -16.77 16.48
N TRP A 51 -0.98 -16.52 17.24
CA TRP A 51 -0.33 -17.53 18.10
C TRP A 51 -0.87 -17.49 19.51
N GLY A 52 -1.54 -16.39 19.90
CA GLY A 52 -1.93 -16.14 21.28
C GLY A 52 -0.74 -15.95 22.22
N VAL A 53 -1.01 -15.93 23.52
CA VAL A 53 -0.02 -15.77 24.59
C VAL A 53 0.06 -17.04 25.41
N GLN A 54 1.26 -17.49 25.75
CA GLN A 54 1.47 -18.64 26.64
C GLN A 54 0.84 -18.35 28.01
N ALA A 55 -0.23 -19.07 28.37
CA ALA A 55 -1.03 -18.72 29.52
C ALA A 55 -1.27 -19.88 30.52
N LEU A 56 -1.27 -21.12 30.05
CA LEU A 56 -1.51 -22.29 30.89
C LEU A 56 -0.43 -23.35 30.68
N MET A 57 -0.01 -24.00 31.75
CA MET A 57 0.86 -25.18 31.69
C MET A 57 0.13 -26.37 32.28
N VAL A 58 0.11 -27.50 31.56
CA VAL A 58 -0.46 -28.77 32.05
C VAL A 58 0.40 -29.30 33.19
N VAL A 59 -0.23 -29.51 34.36
CA VAL A 59 0.38 -30.15 35.53
C VAL A 59 0.14 -31.64 35.49
N SER A 60 -1.12 -32.06 35.27
CA SER A 60 -1.52 -33.47 35.18
C SER A 60 -2.77 -33.62 34.30
N ASN A 61 -2.92 -34.78 33.67
CA ASN A 61 -4.11 -35.22 32.98
C ASN A 61 -4.48 -36.64 33.41
N VAL A 62 -5.54 -36.76 34.17
CA VAL A 62 -6.02 -38.07 34.65
C VAL A 62 -7.40 -38.33 34.07
N LYS A 63 -7.46 -39.16 33.03
CA LYS A 63 -8.71 -39.57 32.35
C LYS A 63 -9.58 -38.39 31.89
N GLY A 64 -8.94 -37.29 31.40
CA GLY A 64 -9.65 -36.11 30.94
C GLY A 64 -9.88 -35.03 32.00
N LYS A 65 -9.57 -35.32 33.28
CA LYS A 65 -9.50 -34.31 34.33
C LYS A 65 -8.12 -33.68 34.30
N VAL A 66 -8.01 -32.52 33.70
CA VAL A 66 -6.73 -31.83 33.43
C VAL A 66 -6.54 -30.74 34.47
N THR A 67 -5.38 -30.75 35.14
CA THR A 67 -4.96 -29.69 36.06
C THR A 67 -3.98 -28.78 35.32
N PHE A 68 -4.30 -27.50 35.25
CA PHE A 68 -3.45 -26.46 34.65
C PHE A 68 -2.88 -25.55 35.74
N ARG A 69 -1.66 -25.06 35.54
CA ARG A 69 -1.07 -23.95 36.29
C ARG A 69 -1.10 -22.69 35.42
N ALA A 70 -1.60 -21.59 35.96
CA ALA A 70 -1.62 -20.31 35.29
C ALA A 70 -0.20 -19.71 35.20
N LEU A 71 0.23 -19.36 34.01
CA LEU A 71 1.49 -18.65 33.71
C LEU A 71 1.33 -17.12 33.74
N THR A 72 0.11 -16.64 33.54
CA THR A 72 -0.33 -15.24 33.66
C THR A 72 -1.70 -15.22 34.36
N ASP A 73 -2.25 -14.06 34.66
CA ASP A 73 -3.61 -13.95 35.19
C ASP A 73 -4.62 -14.45 34.15
N ILE A 74 -5.56 -15.29 34.57
CA ILE A 74 -6.62 -15.87 33.76
C ILE A 74 -7.96 -15.28 34.19
N ASN A 75 -8.79 -14.90 33.25
CA ASN A 75 -10.14 -14.41 33.47
C ASN A 75 -11.15 -15.46 33.01
N ALA A 76 -12.33 -15.44 33.61
CA ALA A 76 -13.47 -16.18 33.06
C ALA A 76 -13.71 -15.74 31.61
N GLN A 77 -14.10 -16.68 30.77
CA GLN A 77 -14.28 -16.49 29.32
C GLN A 77 -12.99 -16.28 28.50
N ASP A 78 -11.80 -16.41 29.10
CA ASP A 78 -10.57 -16.54 28.34
C ASP A 78 -10.59 -17.85 27.54
N VAL A 79 -10.17 -17.82 26.27
CA VAL A 79 -10.19 -19.00 25.39
C VAL A 79 -8.77 -19.51 25.16
N PHE A 80 -8.58 -20.83 25.33
CA PHE A 80 -7.29 -21.52 25.21
C PHE A 80 -7.33 -22.53 24.08
N GLU A 81 -6.29 -22.52 23.24
CA GLU A 81 -6.13 -23.46 22.14
C GLU A 81 -5.62 -24.82 22.68
N ILE A 82 -6.31 -25.89 22.31
CA ILE A 82 -5.86 -27.29 22.54
C ILE A 82 -5.05 -27.74 21.32
N ASP A 83 -5.61 -27.55 20.14
CA ASP A 83 -5.00 -27.82 18.84
C ASP A 83 -5.60 -26.88 17.76
N LYS A 84 -5.27 -27.06 16.47
CA LYS A 84 -5.73 -26.19 15.38
C LYS A 84 -7.26 -26.09 15.26
N GLU A 85 -8.00 -27.10 15.73
CA GLU A 85 -9.46 -27.22 15.56
C GLU A 85 -10.22 -27.05 16.86
N HIS A 86 -9.56 -27.23 18.00
CA HIS A 86 -10.21 -27.32 19.31
C HIS A 86 -9.67 -26.31 20.31
N SER A 87 -10.59 -25.74 21.08
CA SER A 87 -10.30 -24.82 22.18
C SER A 87 -11.24 -25.06 23.35
N PHE A 88 -10.93 -24.50 24.51
CA PHE A 88 -11.86 -24.43 25.62
C PHE A 88 -11.83 -23.05 26.27
N GLU A 89 -12.92 -22.73 26.99
CA GLU A 89 -13.11 -21.46 27.67
C GLU A 89 -12.92 -21.66 29.20
N SER A 90 -12.27 -20.69 29.86
CA SER A 90 -12.16 -20.68 31.32
C SER A 90 -13.49 -20.31 31.97
N GLY A 91 -13.93 -21.10 32.94
CA GLY A 91 -15.09 -20.76 33.78
C GLY A 91 -14.71 -19.97 35.04
N VAL A 92 -13.44 -19.68 35.27
CA VAL A 92 -12.95 -19.12 36.54
C VAL A 92 -11.88 -18.04 36.35
N ASN A 93 -11.79 -17.16 37.34
CA ASN A 93 -10.69 -16.21 37.47
C ASN A 93 -9.63 -16.81 38.39
N ILE A 94 -8.38 -16.86 37.92
CA ILE A 94 -7.24 -17.30 38.75
C ILE A 94 -6.03 -16.40 38.52
N LYS A 95 -5.20 -16.25 39.53
CA LYS A 95 -3.96 -15.48 39.45
C LYS A 95 -2.80 -16.33 38.97
N LYS A 96 -1.80 -15.68 38.40
CA LYS A 96 -0.52 -16.29 38.00
C LYS A 96 0.01 -17.20 39.12
N GLY A 97 0.41 -18.42 38.76
CA GLY A 97 0.92 -19.44 39.69
C GLY A 97 -0.14 -20.35 40.31
N GLN A 98 -1.40 -19.96 40.33
CA GLN A 98 -2.50 -20.80 40.83
C GLN A 98 -2.85 -21.91 39.85
N THR A 99 -3.62 -22.89 40.32
CA THR A 99 -4.06 -24.02 39.51
C THR A 99 -5.57 -24.03 39.32
N MET A 100 -6.01 -24.50 38.15
CA MET A 100 -7.40 -24.80 37.86
C MET A 100 -7.54 -26.23 37.32
N VAL A 101 -8.73 -26.79 37.47
CA VAL A 101 -9.06 -28.11 36.95
C VAL A 101 -10.17 -27.98 35.93
N VAL A 102 -9.95 -28.55 34.75
CA VAL A 102 -10.93 -28.55 33.66
C VAL A 102 -11.18 -30.00 33.23
N ASN A 103 -12.44 -30.34 32.98
CA ASN A 103 -12.81 -31.64 32.43
C ASN A 103 -12.85 -31.51 30.90
N LEU A 104 -11.93 -32.16 30.22
CA LEU A 104 -11.82 -32.18 28.76
C LEU A 104 -12.03 -33.60 28.20
N PRO A 105 -12.48 -33.75 26.97
CA PRO A 105 -12.55 -35.05 26.29
C PRO A 105 -11.21 -35.80 26.35
N ARG A 106 -11.27 -37.11 26.66
CA ARG A 106 -10.06 -37.95 26.81
C ARG A 106 -9.21 -38.08 25.54
N LYS A 107 -9.79 -37.75 24.39
CA LYS A 107 -9.09 -37.80 23.10
C LYS A 107 -7.94 -36.77 22.97
N TYR A 108 -7.91 -35.76 23.85
CA TYR A 108 -6.86 -34.73 23.77
C TYR A 108 -5.60 -35.19 24.49
N ASP A 109 -4.51 -35.26 23.75
CA ASP A 109 -3.18 -35.55 24.29
C ASP A 109 -2.59 -34.28 24.93
N LEU A 110 -2.85 -34.14 26.23
CA LEU A 110 -2.36 -33.05 27.07
C LEU A 110 -1.34 -33.59 28.07
N ALA A 111 -0.14 -33.88 27.60
CA ALA A 111 0.95 -34.34 28.44
C ALA A 111 1.39 -33.26 29.46
N PRO A 112 1.89 -33.66 30.65
CA PRO A 112 2.45 -32.76 31.64
C PRO A 112 3.55 -31.87 31.02
N LYS A 113 3.64 -30.60 31.46
CA LYS A 113 4.52 -29.54 30.96
C LYS A 113 4.13 -28.95 29.60
N ARG A 114 3.12 -29.48 28.92
CA ARG A 114 2.60 -28.84 27.69
C ARG A 114 2.05 -27.45 28.03
N ILE A 115 2.41 -26.46 27.23
CA ILE A 115 1.93 -25.09 27.36
C ILE A 115 0.78 -24.88 26.36
N LEU A 116 -0.30 -24.25 26.85
CA LEU A 116 -1.41 -23.81 26.01
C LEU A 116 -1.43 -22.30 25.91
N ASN A 117 -1.73 -21.83 24.71
CA ASN A 117 -1.83 -20.41 24.42
C ASN A 117 -3.26 -19.90 24.62
N ARG A 118 -3.38 -18.71 25.23
CA ARG A 118 -4.61 -17.95 25.28
C ARG A 118 -4.82 -17.27 23.93
N MET A 119 -5.91 -17.57 23.26
CA MET A 119 -6.28 -17.05 21.95
C MET A 119 -7.20 -15.84 22.05
N LYS A 120 -7.91 -15.71 23.17
CA LYS A 120 -8.80 -14.58 23.48
C LYS A 120 -8.66 -14.23 24.96
N ASN A 121 -8.33 -13.00 25.25
CA ASN A 121 -8.38 -12.41 26.58
C ASN A 121 -9.72 -11.68 26.73
N ALA A 122 -10.62 -12.20 27.55
CA ALA A 122 -11.97 -11.66 27.71
C ALA A 122 -11.96 -10.22 28.24
N HIS A 123 -11.11 -9.95 29.25
CA HIS A 123 -11.01 -8.62 29.85
C HIS A 123 -10.51 -7.56 28.84
N ILE A 124 -9.46 -7.86 28.09
CA ILE A 124 -8.94 -6.92 27.07
C ILE A 124 -9.95 -6.74 25.94
N THR A 125 -10.61 -7.81 25.51
CA THR A 125 -11.64 -7.75 24.46
C THR A 125 -12.79 -6.83 24.89
N GLU A 126 -13.27 -6.95 26.13
CA GLU A 126 -14.32 -6.08 26.67
C GLU A 126 -13.84 -4.61 26.81
N PHE A 127 -12.61 -4.43 27.30
CA PHE A 127 -12.01 -3.09 27.40
C PHE A 127 -11.91 -2.41 26.03
N VAL A 128 -11.40 -3.11 25.03
CA VAL A 128 -11.28 -2.58 23.64
C VAL A 128 -12.65 -2.29 23.07
N LYS A 129 -13.60 -3.20 23.22
CA LYS A 129 -14.96 -3.01 22.75
C LYS A 129 -15.59 -1.75 23.35
N LYS A 130 -15.55 -1.62 24.67
CA LYS A 130 -16.15 -0.50 25.39
C LYS A 130 -15.49 0.83 25.07
N ASN A 131 -14.15 0.90 24.95
CA ASN A 131 -13.43 2.17 24.88
C ASN A 131 -13.10 2.60 23.45
N TYR A 132 -13.04 1.67 22.47
CA TYR A 132 -12.61 1.97 21.11
C TYR A 132 -13.62 1.59 20.03
N VAL A 133 -14.40 0.51 20.23
CA VAL A 133 -15.38 0.07 19.23
C VAL A 133 -16.74 0.75 19.47
N ASP A 134 -17.23 0.63 20.70
CA ASP A 134 -18.52 1.24 21.11
C ASP A 134 -18.36 2.66 21.66
N GLY A 135 -17.12 3.05 21.98
CA GLY A 135 -16.78 4.38 22.49
C GLY A 135 -16.76 5.43 21.40
N VAL A 136 -17.41 6.55 21.64
CA VAL A 136 -17.30 7.73 20.76
C VAL A 136 -15.99 8.44 21.04
N ALA A 137 -15.15 8.60 20.02
CA ALA A 137 -13.95 9.44 20.15
C ALA A 137 -14.37 10.91 20.33
N GLU A 138 -14.01 11.50 21.46
CA GLU A 138 -14.33 12.89 21.78
C GLU A 138 -13.06 13.75 21.71
N LEU A 139 -13.15 14.88 20.98
CA LEU A 139 -12.09 15.88 20.94
C LEU A 139 -12.17 16.77 22.19
N PRO A 140 -11.08 16.98 22.94
CA PRO A 140 -11.06 17.92 24.04
C PRO A 140 -11.19 19.36 23.51
N VAL A 141 -12.03 20.15 24.16
CA VAL A 141 -12.22 21.56 23.85
C VAL A 141 -12.11 22.42 25.13
N ASP A 142 -11.48 23.57 25.00
CA ASP A 142 -11.47 24.61 25.99
C ASP A 142 -12.60 25.60 25.70
N MET A 143 -13.29 26.04 26.75
CA MET A 143 -14.42 26.96 26.65
C MET A 143 -14.14 28.20 27.50
N TYR A 144 -14.35 29.36 26.94
CA TYR A 144 -14.31 30.64 27.64
C TYR A 144 -15.66 31.34 27.49
N PHE A 145 -16.35 31.58 28.61
CA PHE A 145 -17.64 32.24 28.65
C PHE A 145 -17.53 33.60 29.34
N LYS A 146 -18.02 34.64 28.68
CA LYS A 146 -18.07 36.00 29.18
C LYS A 146 -19.52 36.51 29.23
N ALA A 147 -19.94 37.08 30.37
CA ALA A 147 -21.23 37.73 30.49
C ALA A 147 -21.14 38.98 31.41
N VAL A 148 -21.21 40.15 30.77
CA VAL A 148 -21.12 41.46 31.40
C VAL A 148 -22.48 42.16 31.26
N LYS A 149 -22.95 42.89 32.28
CA LYS A 149 -24.25 43.59 32.26
C LYS A 149 -24.34 44.51 31.05
N ASN A 150 -25.50 44.48 30.40
CA ASN A 150 -25.85 45.28 29.22
C ASN A 150 -25.00 45.00 27.97
N GLU A 151 -24.13 43.98 27.99
CA GLU A 151 -23.40 43.50 26.83
C GLU A 151 -23.99 42.15 26.39
N PRO A 152 -23.82 41.73 25.10
CA PRO A 152 -24.14 40.38 24.67
C PRO A 152 -23.27 39.36 25.43
N SER A 153 -23.86 38.23 25.81
CA SER A 153 -23.07 37.12 26.32
C SER A 153 -22.22 36.49 25.20
N GLU A 154 -21.04 36.03 25.54
CA GLU A 154 -20.07 35.51 24.59
C GLU A 154 -19.57 34.13 25.04
N LEU A 155 -19.54 33.15 24.10
CA LEU A 155 -18.92 31.85 24.31
C LEU A 155 -17.91 31.58 23.23
N THR A 156 -16.64 31.45 23.61
CA THR A 156 -15.56 30.99 22.74
C THR A 156 -15.25 29.53 23.06
N VAL A 157 -15.23 28.69 22.03
CA VAL A 157 -14.83 27.26 22.12
C VAL A 157 -13.63 27.02 21.20
N SER A 158 -12.59 26.39 21.74
CA SER A 158 -11.35 26.17 21.02
C SER A 158 -10.83 24.74 21.17
N THR A 159 -10.13 24.25 20.14
CA THR A 159 -9.35 23.01 20.18
C THR A 159 -8.13 23.17 19.27
N ARG A 160 -6.93 22.86 19.78
CA ARG A 160 -5.66 23.14 19.09
C ARG A 160 -5.61 24.59 18.58
N ASP A 161 -5.44 24.78 17.27
CA ASP A 161 -5.31 26.08 16.61
C ASP A 161 -6.65 26.64 16.05
N THR A 162 -7.76 25.94 16.33
CA THR A 162 -9.08 26.30 15.79
C THR A 162 -9.99 26.75 16.90
N TYR A 163 -10.63 27.90 16.72
CA TYR A 163 -11.61 28.43 17.66
C TYR A 163 -12.83 29.01 16.93
N VAL A 164 -13.92 29.11 17.67
CA VAL A 164 -15.19 29.75 17.28
C VAL A 164 -15.73 30.55 18.44
N THR A 165 -16.24 31.74 18.16
CA THR A 165 -16.93 32.58 19.14
C THR A 165 -18.38 32.79 18.68
N VAL A 166 -19.32 32.56 19.58
CA VAL A 166 -20.76 32.82 19.39
C VAL A 166 -21.27 33.81 20.42
N TYR A 167 -22.25 34.60 20.02
CA TYR A 167 -22.84 35.66 20.88
C TYR A 167 -24.29 35.34 21.19
N GLY A 168 -24.67 35.54 22.44
CA GLY A 168 -26.04 35.43 22.90
C GLY A 168 -26.74 36.80 23.05
N GLY A 169 -27.86 36.80 23.74
CA GLY A 169 -28.58 38.02 24.08
C GLY A 169 -27.84 38.93 25.09
N ASN A 170 -28.31 40.16 25.21
CA ASN A 170 -27.79 41.08 26.21
C ASN A 170 -28.05 40.54 27.62
N VAL A 171 -27.02 40.65 28.47
CA VAL A 171 -27.05 40.18 29.85
C VAL A 171 -27.83 41.14 30.74
N GLU A 172 -28.89 40.66 31.34
CA GLU A 172 -29.76 41.46 32.25
C GLU A 172 -29.36 41.27 33.71
N LYS A 173 -29.78 42.24 34.55
CA LYS A 173 -29.65 42.10 35.98
C LYS A 173 -30.64 41.08 36.53
N ALA A 174 -30.19 40.25 37.47
CA ALA A 174 -31.04 39.23 38.10
C ALA A 174 -32.14 39.90 38.98
N ALA A 175 -33.39 39.51 38.73
CA ALA A 175 -34.53 39.98 39.51
C ALA A 175 -34.78 39.19 40.82
N LYS A 176 -34.41 37.88 40.80
CA LYS A 176 -34.63 36.99 41.96
C LYS A 176 -33.40 36.16 42.32
N GLN A 177 -32.81 35.47 41.36
CA GLN A 177 -31.67 34.59 41.58
C GLN A 177 -30.57 34.87 40.55
N ALA A 178 -29.39 35.26 41.04
CA ALA A 178 -28.23 35.50 40.20
C ALA A 178 -27.61 34.21 39.71
N ALA A 179 -27.05 34.25 38.50
CA ALA A 179 -26.27 33.14 37.95
C ALA A 179 -24.94 32.99 38.70
N THR A 180 -24.52 31.79 38.96
CA THR A 180 -23.21 31.48 39.58
C THR A 180 -22.26 30.89 38.56
N LYS A 181 -20.95 31.14 38.72
CA LYS A 181 -19.90 30.60 37.86
C LYS A 181 -19.98 29.10 37.78
N ASP A 182 -20.20 28.43 38.90
CA ASP A 182 -20.26 26.96 38.97
C ASP A 182 -21.44 26.39 38.18
N ASN A 183 -22.64 27.02 38.31
CA ASN A 183 -23.80 26.57 37.56
C ASN A 183 -23.62 26.76 36.05
N ILE A 184 -23.01 27.85 35.61
CA ILE A 184 -22.68 28.09 34.19
C ILE A 184 -21.66 27.07 33.71
N LYS A 185 -20.59 26.83 34.45
CA LYS A 185 -19.55 25.86 34.16
C LYS A 185 -20.12 24.45 34.00
N ASP A 186 -20.98 24.04 34.93
CA ASP A 186 -21.65 22.73 34.86
C ASP A 186 -22.49 22.57 33.59
N LYS A 187 -23.26 23.62 33.21
CA LYS A 187 -24.11 23.59 32.02
C LYS A 187 -23.33 23.61 30.72
N LEU A 188 -22.20 24.31 30.66
CA LEU A 188 -21.32 24.34 29.50
C LEU A 188 -20.54 23.05 29.34
N SER A 189 -20.15 22.40 30.45
CA SER A 189 -19.41 21.13 30.42
C SER A 189 -20.21 19.94 29.89
N MET A 190 -21.54 20.01 29.81
CA MET A 190 -22.42 18.95 29.35
C MET A 190 -22.46 18.90 27.81
N THR A 191 -21.39 18.44 27.16
CA THR A 191 -21.25 18.43 25.70
C THR A 191 -22.10 17.37 24.97
N GLY A 192 -22.57 16.33 25.67
CA GLY A 192 -23.44 15.29 25.13
C GLY A 192 -22.76 14.47 24.01
N GLN A 193 -23.52 14.02 23.02
CA GLN A 193 -23.02 13.22 21.88
C GLN A 193 -22.54 14.10 20.71
N THR A 194 -21.87 15.22 20.99
CA THR A 194 -21.40 16.15 19.94
C THR A 194 -20.06 15.75 19.32
N GLY A 195 -19.37 14.76 19.86
CA GLY A 195 -18.00 14.41 19.49
C GLY A 195 -16.94 15.28 20.19
N PHE A 196 -17.35 16.18 21.08
CA PHE A 196 -16.46 17.03 21.87
C PHE A 196 -16.61 16.75 23.37
N ARG A 197 -15.52 16.92 24.11
CA ARG A 197 -15.48 16.85 25.58
C ARG A 197 -14.87 18.11 26.13
N ALA A 198 -15.59 18.80 27.03
CA ALA A 198 -15.05 19.95 27.71
C ALA A 198 -13.82 19.56 28.55
N PHE A 199 -12.69 20.24 28.32
CA PHE A 199 -11.44 20.03 29.04
C PHE A 199 -11.25 21.10 30.09
N ASN A 200 -11.24 22.39 29.71
CA ASN A 200 -11.31 23.53 30.60
C ASN A 200 -12.56 24.35 30.30
N VAL A 201 -13.19 24.92 31.34
CA VAL A 201 -14.29 25.84 31.18
C VAL A 201 -14.04 27.02 32.12
N ASP A 202 -13.65 28.15 31.52
CA ASP A 202 -13.42 29.41 32.24
C ASP A 202 -14.64 30.32 32.10
N VAL A 203 -15.06 30.89 33.23
CA VAL A 203 -16.28 31.71 33.32
C VAL A 203 -15.95 33.07 33.93
N MET A 204 -16.15 34.13 33.13
CA MET A 204 -16.05 35.53 33.54
C MET A 204 -17.43 36.17 33.52
N ILE A 205 -17.95 36.50 34.66
CA ILE A 205 -19.28 37.10 34.80
C ILE A 205 -19.27 38.22 35.86
N ASP A 206 -20.13 39.22 35.66
CA ASP A 206 -20.45 40.20 36.68
C ASP A 206 -21.33 39.59 37.78
N ASP A 207 -21.30 40.23 38.94
CA ASP A 207 -22.23 39.90 40.03
C ASP A 207 -23.66 40.31 39.65
N ASP A 208 -24.66 39.62 40.23
CA ASP A 208 -26.10 39.91 40.04
C ASP A 208 -26.60 39.84 38.58
N ILE A 209 -26.05 38.99 37.75
CA ILE A 209 -26.57 38.77 36.39
C ILE A 209 -27.60 37.65 36.34
N PHE A 210 -28.51 37.75 35.38
CA PHE A 210 -29.45 36.70 35.03
C PHE A 210 -29.01 36.02 33.73
N MET A 211 -28.85 34.71 33.79
CA MET A 211 -28.49 33.89 32.62
C MET A 211 -29.41 32.67 32.49
N PRO A 212 -30.32 32.68 31.49
CA PRO A 212 -31.23 31.56 31.28
C PRO A 212 -30.47 30.28 30.90
N VAL A 213 -30.77 29.16 31.56
CA VAL A 213 -30.17 27.85 31.24
C VAL A 213 -30.43 27.45 29.78
N GLY A 214 -31.56 27.83 29.20
CA GLY A 214 -31.90 27.59 27.78
C GLY A 214 -30.93 28.27 26.82
N GLU A 215 -30.52 29.51 27.17
CA GLU A 215 -29.56 30.29 26.37
C GLU A 215 -28.16 29.71 26.43
N LEU A 216 -27.68 29.33 27.61
CA LEU A 216 -26.40 28.60 27.74
C LEU A 216 -26.35 27.30 26.89
N LYS A 217 -27.45 26.53 26.90
CA LYS A 217 -27.54 25.33 26.08
C LYS A 217 -27.54 25.63 24.59
N LYS A 218 -28.19 26.73 24.16
CA LYS A 218 -28.23 27.16 22.75
C LYS A 218 -26.83 27.60 22.31
N LEU A 219 -26.19 28.49 23.06
CA LEU A 219 -24.84 28.98 22.78
C LEU A 219 -23.83 27.82 22.66
N ARG A 220 -23.85 26.92 23.65
CA ARG A 220 -22.98 25.75 23.63
C ARG A 220 -23.18 24.89 22.38
N ARG A 221 -24.44 24.59 22.04
CA ARG A 221 -24.75 23.76 20.85
C ARG A 221 -24.28 24.43 19.57
N GLU A 222 -24.57 25.74 19.45
CA GLU A 222 -24.18 26.54 18.29
C GLU A 222 -22.66 26.64 18.15
N ALA A 223 -21.93 26.91 19.23
CA ALA A 223 -20.47 26.98 19.22
C ALA A 223 -19.82 25.66 18.83
N LEU A 224 -20.30 24.53 19.38
CA LEU A 224 -19.77 23.20 19.04
C LEU A 224 -20.10 22.80 17.62
N GLU A 225 -21.27 23.17 17.09
CA GLU A 225 -21.65 22.89 15.70
C GLU A 225 -20.81 23.72 14.72
N GLN A 226 -20.61 25.02 14.99
CA GLN A 226 -19.73 25.86 14.17
C GLN A 226 -18.27 25.39 14.23
N LEU A 227 -17.77 24.96 15.41
CA LEU A 227 -16.44 24.42 15.56
C LEU A 227 -16.28 23.12 14.73
N LYS A 228 -17.30 22.25 14.76
CA LYS A 228 -17.34 21.03 13.96
C LYS A 228 -17.28 21.34 12.46
N MET A 229 -18.11 22.26 11.99
CA MET A 229 -18.10 22.70 10.59
C MET A 229 -16.74 23.26 10.17
N LYS A 230 -16.13 24.09 11.02
CA LYS A 230 -14.81 24.67 10.74
C LYS A 230 -13.70 23.62 10.68
N LEU A 231 -13.75 22.61 11.55
CA LEU A 231 -12.79 21.50 11.56
C LEU A 231 -12.98 20.55 10.37
N THR A 232 -14.23 20.25 9.99
CA THR A 232 -14.52 19.36 8.86
C THR A 232 -14.39 20.08 7.53
N GLY A 233 -14.76 21.34 7.43
CA GLY A 233 -14.65 22.14 6.21
C GLY A 233 -13.20 22.35 5.74
N ALA A 234 -12.24 22.28 6.66
CA ALA A 234 -10.81 22.32 6.31
C ALA A 234 -10.38 21.13 5.41
N TYR A 235 -11.17 20.04 5.37
CA TYR A 235 -10.93 18.83 4.55
C TYR A 235 -11.91 18.68 3.39
N GLU A 236 -12.86 19.61 3.22
CA GLU A 236 -13.77 19.58 2.07
C GLU A 236 -13.01 19.93 0.79
N ARG A 237 -13.04 19.00 -0.18
CA ARG A 237 -12.56 19.29 -1.52
C ARG A 237 -13.60 20.15 -2.23
N SER A 238 -13.21 21.35 -2.65
CA SER A 238 -14.05 22.15 -3.55
C SER A 238 -14.04 21.48 -4.93
N TYR A 239 -15.12 20.80 -5.30
CA TYR A 239 -15.34 20.41 -6.67
C TYR A 239 -15.79 21.66 -7.43
N VAL A 240 -14.98 22.14 -8.35
CA VAL A 240 -15.41 23.14 -9.30
C VAL A 240 -16.32 22.42 -10.30
N GLN A 241 -17.61 22.75 -10.31
CA GLN A 241 -18.49 22.42 -11.43
C GLN A 241 -18.00 23.19 -12.65
N ASP A 242 -17.92 22.49 -13.78
CA ASP A 242 -17.48 22.95 -15.08
C ASP A 242 -15.96 22.96 -15.35
N GLY A 243 -15.44 21.79 -15.74
CA GLY A 243 -14.33 21.65 -16.70
C GLY A 243 -12.96 22.23 -16.31
N GLN A 244 -12.80 22.80 -15.13
CA GLN A 244 -11.50 23.25 -14.61
C GLN A 244 -10.94 22.25 -13.61
N LEU A 245 -9.89 21.60 -14.01
CA LEU A 245 -9.06 20.73 -13.19
C LEU A 245 -8.36 21.54 -12.08
N TYR A 246 -8.61 21.12 -10.82
CA TYR A 246 -7.79 21.33 -9.63
C TYR A 246 -7.57 22.79 -9.18
N ALA A 247 -8.39 23.21 -8.25
CA ALA A 247 -7.97 24.26 -7.32
C ALA A 247 -6.83 23.72 -6.45
N GLU A 248 -5.74 24.46 -6.40
CA GLU A 248 -4.53 24.20 -5.65
C GLU A 248 -4.85 23.77 -4.22
N CYS A 249 -4.39 22.58 -3.82
CA CYS A 249 -4.28 22.23 -2.42
C CYS A 249 -3.30 23.23 -1.77
N ASN A 250 -3.81 24.16 -1.00
CA ASN A 250 -3.01 24.96 -0.08
C ASN A 250 -2.46 24.05 1.04
N ASN A 251 -1.50 23.21 0.71
CA ASN A 251 -0.74 22.35 1.62
C ASN A 251 0.62 22.94 1.99
N ASP A 252 0.80 24.25 1.85
CA ASP A 252 2.05 24.93 2.25
C ASP A 252 2.32 24.90 3.77
N ALA A 253 1.36 24.49 4.59
CA ALA A 253 1.56 24.43 6.04
C ALA A 253 2.11 23.08 6.56
N LEU A 254 1.99 21.98 5.80
CA LEU A 254 2.38 20.64 6.28
C LEU A 254 3.79 20.18 5.82
N PHE A 255 4.39 20.86 4.86
CA PHE A 255 5.72 20.51 4.34
C PHE A 255 6.87 21.46 4.72
N LYS A 256 6.58 22.54 5.49
CA LYS A 256 7.64 23.49 5.93
C LYS A 256 8.44 23.09 7.16
N GLU A 257 8.10 22.00 7.85
CA GLU A 257 8.83 21.58 9.05
C GLU A 257 9.85 20.45 8.89
N GLN A 258 10.10 19.94 7.66
CA GLN A 258 11.06 18.83 7.47
C GLN A 258 12.28 19.14 6.58
N SER A 259 12.53 20.38 6.17
CA SER A 259 13.71 20.68 5.33
C SER A 259 14.65 21.74 5.92
N THR A 260 14.87 21.76 7.23
CA THR A 260 15.96 22.52 7.84
C THR A 260 16.77 21.63 8.76
N ARG A 261 17.60 20.75 8.19
CA ARG A 261 18.85 20.31 8.80
C ARG A 261 19.90 20.07 7.71
N ASP A 262 20.83 20.99 7.71
CA ASP A 262 22.25 20.88 7.34
C ASP A 262 22.62 20.48 5.90
N VAL A 263 22.96 21.47 5.07
CA VAL A 263 24.31 21.53 4.49
C VAL A 263 24.69 22.99 4.35
N ALA A 264 25.58 23.45 5.18
CA ALA A 264 26.34 24.66 4.96
C ALA A 264 27.41 24.40 3.89
N CYS A 265 27.37 25.10 2.77
CA CYS A 265 28.53 25.33 1.93
C CYS A 265 28.51 26.80 1.47
N GLU A 266 29.55 27.49 1.86
CA GLU A 266 29.89 28.85 1.50
C GLU A 266 30.10 28.99 -0.01
N ALA A 267 29.63 30.09 -0.61
CA ALA A 267 30.43 31.00 -1.40
C ALA A 267 29.52 32.06 -2.07
N GLY A 268 29.92 33.29 -1.84
CA GLY A 268 29.23 34.49 -2.24
C GLY A 268 29.20 34.77 -3.74
N SER A 269 28.22 35.56 -4.11
CA SER A 269 28.35 36.83 -4.82
C SER A 269 26.97 37.39 -5.19
N SER A 270 26.83 38.66 -4.95
CA SER A 270 25.71 39.53 -5.21
C SER A 270 25.32 39.60 -6.71
N ALA A 271 24.01 39.50 -7.00
CA ALA A 271 23.41 40.12 -8.14
C ALA A 271 21.96 40.54 -7.84
N GLU A 272 21.70 41.81 -8.03
CA GLU A 272 20.45 42.51 -7.85
C GLU A 272 19.32 41.94 -8.72
N CYS A 273 18.14 41.67 -8.12
CA CYS A 273 16.90 41.50 -8.86
C CYS A 273 16.27 42.87 -9.16
N ARG A 274 16.13 43.18 -10.40
CA ARG A 274 15.29 44.28 -10.88
C ARG A 274 13.86 43.78 -11.09
N ASP A 275 12.96 44.53 -10.53
CA ASP A 275 11.52 44.55 -10.81
C ASP A 275 11.26 44.96 -12.24
N ASP A 276 10.55 44.19 -13.03
CA ASP A 276 9.94 44.66 -14.28
C ASP A 276 8.61 43.93 -14.58
N THR A 277 7.56 44.68 -14.32
CA THR A 277 6.30 44.80 -15.10
C THR A 277 5.54 43.56 -15.55
N LEU A 278 4.43 43.37 -14.88
CA LEU A 278 3.23 42.68 -15.35
C LEU A 278 2.74 43.30 -16.68
N THR A 279 2.76 42.55 -17.74
CA THR A 279 1.97 42.81 -18.93
C THR A 279 0.88 41.74 -19.07
N ASP A 280 -0.34 42.24 -19.27
CA ASP A 280 -1.57 41.52 -19.54
C ASP A 280 -1.38 40.38 -20.55
N VAL A 281 -1.65 39.15 -20.14
CA VAL A 281 -1.87 38.03 -21.05
C VAL A 281 -3.36 37.90 -21.30
N THR A 282 -3.75 38.32 -22.47
CA THR A 282 -5.08 38.17 -23.07
C THR A 282 -5.55 36.70 -22.98
N THR A 283 -6.74 36.55 -22.47
CA THR A 283 -7.57 35.34 -22.49
C THR A 283 -7.60 34.70 -23.88
N SER A 284 -6.79 33.69 -24.15
CA SER A 284 -7.01 32.80 -25.29
C SER A 284 -7.98 31.71 -24.85
N THR A 285 -9.13 31.68 -25.49
CA THR A 285 -10.20 30.70 -25.39
C THR A 285 -9.62 29.29 -25.48
N ILE A 286 -9.58 28.57 -24.35
CA ILE A 286 -9.30 27.13 -24.33
C ILE A 286 -10.55 26.44 -24.83
N GLN A 287 -10.49 25.93 -26.06
CA GLN A 287 -11.52 25.06 -26.61
C GLN A 287 -11.67 23.87 -25.68
N ALA A 288 -12.89 23.66 -25.18
CA ALA A 288 -13.28 22.46 -24.48
C ALA A 288 -12.93 21.23 -25.32
N PHE A 289 -12.13 20.32 -24.76
CA PHE A 289 -11.90 19.02 -25.37
C PHE A 289 -13.25 18.28 -25.44
N PRO A 290 -13.68 17.80 -26.62
CA PRO A 290 -14.92 17.05 -26.72
C PRO A 290 -14.77 15.76 -25.91
N SER A 291 -15.60 15.60 -24.87
CA SER A 291 -15.87 14.33 -24.24
C SER A 291 -16.34 13.35 -25.32
N ASN A 292 -15.67 12.21 -25.44
CA ASN A 292 -15.92 11.14 -26.42
C ASN A 292 -15.33 11.33 -27.82
N THR A 293 -14.03 11.52 -27.93
CA THR A 293 -13.30 10.98 -29.07
C THR A 293 -12.69 9.65 -28.63
N TYR A 294 -13.47 8.56 -28.74
CA TYR A 294 -12.87 7.25 -28.99
C TYR A 294 -11.94 7.45 -30.20
N TYR A 295 -10.65 7.24 -30.01
CA TYR A 295 -9.74 7.05 -31.13
C TYR A 295 -10.09 5.71 -31.79
N HIS A 296 -11.18 5.68 -32.54
CA HIS A 296 -11.29 4.82 -33.69
C HIS A 296 -10.29 5.36 -34.70
N ASN A 297 -9.01 5.15 -34.49
CA ASN A 297 -8.11 5.09 -35.59
C ASN A 297 -8.65 3.98 -36.49
N GLU A 298 -8.95 4.33 -37.74
CA GLU A 298 -9.23 3.35 -38.79
C GLU A 298 -8.23 2.21 -38.58
N LEU A 299 -8.75 0.98 -38.35
CA LEU A 299 -7.98 -0.22 -38.31
C LEU A 299 -7.20 -0.29 -39.64
N THR A 300 -5.99 0.24 -39.66
CA THR A 300 -5.07 -0.08 -40.75
C THR A 300 -4.77 -1.56 -40.59
N ASP A 301 -4.75 -2.32 -41.68
CA ASP A 301 -4.46 -3.77 -41.76
C ASP A 301 -3.05 -4.16 -41.26
N ALA A 302 -2.53 -3.46 -40.25
CA ALA A 302 -1.28 -3.80 -39.61
C ALA A 302 -1.46 -5.09 -38.80
N ALA A 303 -0.91 -6.17 -39.32
CA ALA A 303 -0.96 -7.47 -38.66
C ALA A 303 -0.34 -7.40 -37.26
N VAL A 304 -1.09 -7.86 -36.22
CA VAL A 304 -0.62 -8.00 -34.86
C VAL A 304 0.61 -8.91 -34.85
N TYR A 305 1.77 -8.40 -34.44
CA TYR A 305 2.98 -9.20 -34.39
C TYR A 305 3.16 -9.90 -33.04
N LYS A 306 4.01 -10.94 -33.01
CA LYS A 306 4.36 -11.64 -31.77
C LYS A 306 5.57 -10.97 -31.13
N SER A 307 5.49 -10.75 -29.82
CA SER A 307 6.62 -10.43 -28.95
C SER A 307 6.88 -11.60 -28.00
N ILE A 308 8.14 -11.83 -27.65
CA ILE A 308 8.55 -12.97 -26.84
C ILE A 308 9.41 -12.48 -25.69
N TYR A 309 9.05 -12.85 -24.45
CA TYR A 309 9.88 -12.63 -23.27
C TYR A 309 10.57 -13.95 -22.86
N LEU A 310 11.90 -13.90 -22.74
CA LEU A 310 12.74 -15.03 -22.35
C LEU A 310 13.34 -14.81 -20.96
N TYR A 311 12.87 -15.57 -19.98
CA TYR A 311 13.50 -15.64 -18.66
C TYR A 311 14.83 -16.41 -18.67
N ASN A 312 15.04 -17.26 -19.67
CA ASN A 312 16.33 -17.83 -20.05
C ASN A 312 16.45 -17.92 -21.57
N THR A 313 17.66 -17.95 -22.09
CA THR A 313 17.92 -17.89 -23.54
C THR A 313 18.41 -19.21 -24.13
N LYS A 314 18.15 -20.37 -23.47
CA LYS A 314 18.61 -21.69 -23.95
C LYS A 314 18.07 -22.03 -25.32
N ASN A 315 16.83 -21.65 -25.60
CA ASN A 315 16.11 -21.98 -26.82
C ASN A 315 15.95 -20.79 -27.77
N ILE A 316 16.83 -19.77 -27.67
CA ILE A 316 16.73 -18.54 -28.49
C ILE A 316 16.74 -18.88 -30.00
N ASP A 317 17.58 -19.80 -30.43
CA ASP A 317 17.72 -20.17 -31.85
C ASP A 317 16.42 -20.75 -32.45
N ALA A 318 15.53 -21.30 -31.62
CA ALA A 318 14.24 -21.82 -32.09
C ALA A 318 13.23 -20.71 -32.43
N ILE A 319 13.49 -19.47 -31.99
CA ILE A 319 12.57 -18.33 -32.07
C ILE A 319 12.96 -17.36 -33.18
N LEU A 320 14.27 -17.27 -33.49
CA LEU A 320 14.82 -16.24 -34.39
C LEU A 320 14.31 -16.36 -35.84
N ASP A 321 13.98 -17.59 -36.27
CA ASP A 321 13.52 -17.87 -37.64
C ASP A 321 11.99 -17.71 -37.81
N ILE A 322 11.27 -17.31 -36.75
CA ILE A 322 9.81 -17.15 -36.79
C ILE A 322 9.46 -15.72 -37.28
N GLU A 323 9.02 -15.62 -38.52
CA GLU A 323 8.74 -14.34 -39.22
C GLU A 323 7.77 -13.41 -38.43
N ALA A 324 6.77 -13.97 -37.75
CA ALA A 324 5.80 -13.20 -36.98
C ALA A 324 6.39 -12.59 -35.70
N VAL A 325 7.61 -12.97 -35.28
CA VAL A 325 8.27 -12.43 -34.08
C VAL A 325 9.06 -11.20 -34.45
N LYS A 326 8.60 -10.02 -34.00
CA LYS A 326 9.26 -8.74 -34.29
C LYS A 326 9.90 -8.08 -33.06
N ARG A 327 9.63 -8.61 -31.84
CA ARG A 327 10.21 -8.10 -30.60
C ARG A 327 10.59 -9.24 -29.68
N ILE A 328 11.82 -9.21 -29.17
CA ILE A 328 12.32 -10.19 -28.20
C ILE A 328 12.80 -9.42 -26.96
N TYR A 329 12.27 -9.80 -25.82
CA TYR A 329 12.74 -9.36 -24.52
C TYR A 329 13.62 -10.43 -23.89
N ILE A 330 14.77 -10.06 -23.37
CA ILE A 330 15.61 -10.93 -22.53
C ILE A 330 15.65 -10.41 -21.10
N ASP A 331 15.62 -11.33 -20.14
CA ASP A 331 15.64 -10.98 -18.72
C ASP A 331 17.00 -10.41 -18.31
N TYR A 332 17.01 -9.27 -17.64
CA TYR A 332 18.23 -8.57 -17.15
C TYR A 332 19.10 -9.47 -16.26
N ASP A 333 18.52 -10.47 -15.53
CA ASP A 333 19.25 -11.34 -14.61
C ASP A 333 20.31 -12.19 -15.32
N ILE A 334 20.12 -12.45 -16.63
CA ILE A 334 21.11 -13.14 -17.48
C ILE A 334 22.43 -12.38 -17.52
N PHE A 335 22.42 -11.04 -17.59
CA PHE A 335 23.62 -10.22 -17.56
C PHE A 335 24.47 -10.43 -16.29
N TYR A 336 23.82 -10.68 -15.15
CA TYR A 336 24.52 -10.87 -13.86
C TYR A 336 24.89 -12.32 -13.57
N THR A 337 24.20 -13.27 -14.21
CA THR A 337 24.41 -14.70 -13.99
C THR A 337 25.33 -15.32 -15.03
N ASP A 338 25.28 -14.84 -16.28
CA ASP A 338 26.06 -15.34 -17.41
C ASP A 338 26.23 -14.23 -18.46
N ARG A 339 27.24 -13.37 -18.26
CA ARG A 339 27.49 -12.21 -19.14
C ARG A 339 27.88 -12.60 -20.57
N GLU A 340 28.55 -13.72 -20.76
CA GLU A 340 28.93 -14.21 -22.08
C GLU A 340 27.69 -14.64 -22.87
N ARG A 341 26.81 -15.41 -22.24
CA ARG A 341 25.52 -15.78 -22.81
C ARG A 341 24.65 -14.57 -23.11
N PHE A 342 24.61 -13.58 -22.24
CA PHE A 342 23.91 -12.32 -22.47
C PHE A 342 24.40 -11.65 -23.76
N ALA A 343 25.71 -11.48 -23.90
CA ALA A 343 26.31 -10.85 -25.07
C ALA A 343 26.11 -11.66 -26.36
N ASP A 344 26.20 -12.99 -26.28
CA ASP A 344 25.93 -13.88 -27.42
C ASP A 344 24.46 -13.77 -27.85
N THR A 345 23.54 -13.80 -26.93
CA THR A 345 22.11 -13.61 -27.22
C THR A 345 21.83 -12.27 -27.88
N CYS A 346 22.43 -11.18 -27.39
CA CYS A 346 22.29 -9.86 -28.01
C CYS A 346 22.75 -9.87 -29.48
N ARG A 347 23.90 -10.49 -29.77
CA ARG A 347 24.42 -10.63 -31.15
C ARG A 347 23.49 -11.45 -32.05
N LYS A 348 22.97 -12.57 -31.55
CA LYS A 348 22.03 -13.44 -32.28
C LYS A 348 20.75 -12.71 -32.65
N VAL A 349 20.12 -12.03 -31.69
CA VAL A 349 18.90 -11.27 -31.97
C VAL A 349 19.16 -10.11 -32.93
N ALA A 350 20.28 -9.39 -32.76
CA ALA A 350 20.65 -8.29 -33.66
C ALA A 350 20.93 -8.77 -35.11
N GLY A 351 21.24 -10.03 -35.30
CA GLY A 351 21.39 -10.68 -36.62
C GLY A 351 20.07 -11.16 -37.24
N SER A 352 18.94 -11.07 -36.52
CA SER A 352 17.61 -11.46 -36.99
C SER A 352 16.77 -10.22 -37.38
N GLU A 353 15.53 -10.44 -37.81
CA GLU A 353 14.56 -9.36 -38.07
C GLU A 353 13.90 -8.80 -36.80
N ALA A 354 14.08 -9.42 -35.65
CA ALA A 354 13.46 -9.02 -34.39
C ALA A 354 14.26 -7.92 -33.70
N SER A 355 13.58 -6.99 -33.09
CA SER A 355 14.18 -5.96 -32.23
C SER A 355 14.41 -6.49 -30.83
N LEU A 356 15.60 -6.25 -30.27
CA LEU A 356 15.99 -6.68 -28.92
C LEU A 356 15.63 -5.62 -27.87
N TYR A 357 14.97 -6.07 -26.82
CA TYR A 357 14.70 -5.30 -25.61
C TYR A 357 15.19 -6.05 -24.38
N ILE A 358 15.53 -5.31 -23.33
CA ILE A 358 15.92 -5.89 -22.04
C ILE A 358 14.81 -5.64 -21.03
N GLY A 359 14.26 -6.71 -20.45
CA GLY A 359 13.30 -6.59 -19.34
C GLY A 359 14.02 -6.25 -18.05
N LEU A 360 13.59 -5.18 -17.36
CA LEU A 360 14.21 -4.67 -16.15
C LEU A 360 13.63 -5.35 -14.88
N PRO A 361 14.23 -5.15 -13.67
CA PRO A 361 13.80 -5.84 -12.45
C PRO A 361 12.41 -5.38 -11.97
N TYR A 362 11.63 -6.27 -11.33
CA TYR A 362 10.35 -5.89 -10.72
C TYR A 362 10.49 -4.94 -9.52
N ILE A 363 11.60 -5.07 -8.78
CA ILE A 363 11.90 -4.21 -7.63
C ILE A 363 13.32 -3.66 -7.79
N LEU A 364 13.40 -2.34 -7.85
CA LEU A 364 14.65 -1.60 -7.78
C LEU A 364 14.72 -0.89 -6.43
N ALA A 365 15.52 -1.43 -5.51
CA ALA A 365 15.78 -0.78 -4.24
C ALA A 365 16.97 0.18 -4.39
N GLU A 366 16.99 1.26 -3.62
CA GLU A 366 18.03 2.30 -3.66
C GLU A 366 19.45 1.71 -3.60
N GLU A 367 19.68 0.76 -2.71
CA GLU A 367 20.96 0.06 -2.59
C GLU A 367 21.37 -0.77 -3.84
N LYS A 368 20.48 -0.86 -4.83
CA LYS A 368 20.67 -1.58 -6.11
C LYS A 368 20.71 -0.68 -7.34
N HIS A 369 20.55 0.64 -7.19
CA HIS A 369 20.65 1.59 -8.30
C HIS A 369 21.94 1.46 -9.07
N ASN A 370 23.09 1.44 -8.39
CA ASN A 370 24.41 1.29 -9.02
C ASN A 370 24.50 0.00 -9.84
N ARG A 371 23.80 -1.06 -9.43
CA ARG A 371 23.78 -2.32 -10.15
C ARG A 371 22.98 -2.22 -11.45
N LEU A 372 21.84 -1.53 -11.44
CA LEU A 372 21.12 -1.24 -12.67
C LEU A 372 21.94 -0.33 -13.59
N CYS A 373 22.59 0.70 -13.04
CA CYS A 373 23.48 1.56 -13.81
C CYS A 373 24.60 0.78 -14.50
N GLU A 374 25.19 -0.24 -13.85
CA GLU A 374 26.19 -1.13 -14.46
C GLU A 374 25.67 -1.80 -15.74
N LEU A 375 24.44 -2.32 -15.71
CA LEU A 375 23.80 -2.90 -16.91
C LEU A 375 23.61 -1.84 -18.00
N LEU A 376 23.04 -0.68 -17.65
CA LEU A 376 22.75 0.39 -18.60
C LEU A 376 24.04 0.93 -19.24
N ASP A 377 25.10 1.11 -18.45
CA ASP A 377 26.41 1.58 -18.93
C ASP A 377 27.04 0.53 -19.87
N TYR A 378 26.94 -0.75 -19.52
CA TYR A 378 27.44 -1.82 -20.38
C TYR A 378 26.68 -1.87 -21.70
N VAL A 379 25.36 -1.75 -21.67
CA VAL A 379 24.51 -1.72 -22.88
C VAL A 379 24.87 -0.52 -23.73
N ASN A 380 24.97 0.66 -23.14
CA ASN A 380 25.30 1.89 -23.85
C ASN A 380 26.69 1.85 -24.51
N SER A 381 27.68 1.28 -23.81
CA SER A 381 29.06 1.23 -24.28
C SER A 381 29.33 0.11 -25.30
N ASN A 382 28.66 -1.06 -25.18
CA ASN A 382 29.02 -2.27 -25.91
C ASN A 382 27.91 -2.79 -26.83
N MET A 383 26.63 -2.43 -26.57
CA MET A 383 25.47 -3.06 -27.20
C MET A 383 24.47 -2.04 -27.76
N LYS A 384 24.82 -0.75 -27.81
CA LYS A 384 23.91 0.34 -28.22
C LYS A 384 23.25 0.13 -29.58
N SER A 385 23.96 -0.44 -30.55
CA SER A 385 23.43 -0.74 -31.88
C SER A 385 22.58 -2.01 -31.94
N MET A 386 22.61 -2.85 -30.89
CA MET A 386 21.92 -4.13 -30.83
C MET A 386 20.64 -4.04 -29.98
N VAL A 387 20.67 -3.27 -28.89
CA VAL A 387 19.55 -3.12 -27.98
C VAL A 387 18.70 -1.93 -28.41
N LYS A 388 17.46 -2.19 -28.80
CA LYS A 388 16.50 -1.17 -29.22
C LYS A 388 15.90 -0.42 -28.04
N GLY A 389 15.65 -1.10 -26.92
CA GLY A 389 15.01 -0.49 -25.78
C GLY A 389 14.89 -1.38 -24.54
N PHE A 390 14.02 -0.94 -23.63
CA PHE A 390 13.80 -1.59 -22.34
C PHE A 390 12.32 -1.83 -22.07
N LEU A 391 12.01 -2.95 -21.39
CA LEU A 391 10.72 -3.20 -20.77
C LEU A 391 10.82 -2.77 -19.31
N VAL A 392 10.10 -1.69 -18.97
CA VAL A 392 10.16 -1.01 -17.66
C VAL A 392 9.03 -1.51 -16.77
N ARG A 393 9.32 -1.83 -15.51
CA ARG A 393 8.40 -2.44 -14.57
C ARG A 393 8.01 -1.57 -13.37
N ASN A 394 8.71 -0.46 -13.17
CA ASN A 394 8.40 0.50 -12.10
C ASN A 394 8.86 1.92 -12.47
N LEU A 395 8.32 2.92 -11.75
CA LEU A 395 8.60 4.34 -12.01
C LEU A 395 10.06 4.72 -11.73
N GLU A 396 10.72 4.03 -10.81
CA GLU A 396 12.14 4.26 -10.48
C GLU A 396 13.04 3.98 -11.67
N GLU A 397 12.79 2.89 -12.39
CA GLU A 397 13.53 2.55 -13.62
C GLU A 397 13.27 3.56 -14.72
N LEU A 398 12.01 3.97 -14.90
CA LEU A 398 11.65 4.99 -15.88
C LEU A 398 12.35 6.32 -15.57
N GLY A 399 12.36 6.74 -14.30
CA GLY A 399 13.06 7.94 -13.84
C GLY A 399 14.57 7.88 -14.06
N LEU A 400 15.20 6.72 -13.77
CA LEU A 400 16.64 6.53 -14.03
C LEU A 400 16.98 6.61 -15.52
N LEU A 401 16.16 6.01 -16.39
CA LEU A 401 16.35 6.09 -17.83
C LEU A 401 16.13 7.52 -18.34
N ALA A 402 15.09 8.20 -17.89
CA ALA A 402 14.76 9.57 -18.27
C ALA A 402 15.84 10.59 -17.84
N ALA A 403 16.53 10.35 -16.74
CA ALA A 403 17.62 11.20 -16.28
C ALA A 403 18.92 11.07 -17.10
N ARG A 404 19.03 10.03 -17.94
CA ARG A 404 20.22 9.78 -18.78
C ARG A 404 20.10 10.51 -20.11
N LYS A 405 21.01 11.44 -20.38
CA LYS A 405 20.99 12.29 -21.58
C LYS A 405 21.69 11.68 -22.82
N ASP A 406 22.33 10.54 -22.68
CA ASP A 406 23.20 9.92 -23.69
C ASP A 406 22.57 8.69 -24.37
N SER A 407 21.27 8.47 -24.16
CA SER A 407 20.62 7.21 -24.51
C SER A 407 19.24 7.43 -25.13
N SER A 408 19.16 7.33 -26.44
CA SER A 408 17.88 7.24 -27.15
C SER A 408 17.44 5.77 -27.21
N TYR A 409 16.48 5.38 -26.36
CA TYR A 409 15.93 4.03 -26.30
C TYR A 409 14.41 4.02 -26.39
N ASP A 410 13.88 2.98 -27.01
CA ASP A 410 12.45 2.69 -26.96
C ASP A 410 12.08 2.15 -25.56
N ILE A 411 10.95 2.60 -25.03
CA ILE A 411 10.39 2.15 -23.76
C ILE A 411 9.11 1.40 -24.03
N VAL A 412 9.01 0.22 -23.43
CA VAL A 412 7.77 -0.53 -23.28
C VAL A 412 7.47 -0.60 -21.79
N THR A 413 6.27 -0.23 -21.35
CA THR A 413 5.86 -0.40 -19.96
C THR A 413 5.28 -1.79 -19.76
N ASP A 414 5.68 -2.49 -18.68
CA ASP A 414 5.13 -3.81 -18.35
C ASP A 414 3.76 -3.71 -17.66
N ALA A 415 3.01 -4.81 -17.61
CA ALA A 415 1.67 -4.90 -17.02
C ALA A 415 1.59 -4.31 -15.60
N GLY A 416 2.67 -4.44 -14.80
CA GLY A 416 2.78 -3.86 -13.46
C GLY A 416 2.84 -2.34 -13.39
N MET A 417 2.97 -1.63 -14.53
CA MET A 417 2.84 -0.17 -14.59
C MET A 417 1.37 0.29 -14.63
N TYR A 418 0.43 -0.64 -14.66
CA TYR A 418 -1.00 -0.44 -14.48
C TYR A 418 -1.64 0.61 -15.40
N VAL A 419 -1.46 0.45 -16.71
CA VAL A 419 -2.15 1.27 -17.71
C VAL A 419 -3.61 0.81 -17.85
N PHE A 420 -4.46 1.19 -16.89
CA PHE A 420 -5.88 0.83 -16.83
C PHE A 420 -6.79 1.76 -17.64
N ASN A 421 -6.29 2.94 -18.00
CA ASN A 421 -7.08 3.96 -18.70
C ASN A 421 -6.16 4.95 -19.44
N THR A 422 -6.76 5.86 -20.21
CA THR A 422 -6.05 6.87 -20.96
C THR A 422 -5.25 7.83 -20.07
N HIS A 423 -5.75 8.20 -18.90
CA HIS A 423 -5.06 9.12 -17.99
C HIS A 423 -3.75 8.54 -17.45
N SER A 424 -3.73 7.25 -17.10
CA SER A 424 -2.48 6.59 -16.67
C SER A 424 -1.47 6.50 -17.81
N ARG A 425 -1.91 6.33 -19.05
CA ARG A 425 -1.05 6.39 -20.25
C ARG A 425 -0.48 7.77 -20.45
N ASP A 426 -1.34 8.80 -20.45
CA ASP A 426 -0.96 10.19 -20.67
C ASP A 426 0.06 10.67 -19.62
N GLU A 427 -0.10 10.23 -18.36
CA GLU A 427 0.86 10.51 -17.28
C GLU A 427 2.22 9.87 -17.56
N LEU A 428 2.27 8.59 -17.95
CA LEU A 428 3.53 7.91 -18.29
C LEU A 428 4.21 8.55 -19.51
N GLU A 429 3.44 9.01 -20.51
CA GLU A 429 3.98 9.76 -21.64
C GLU A 429 4.56 11.11 -21.20
N SER A 430 3.94 11.78 -20.21
CA SER A 430 4.42 13.04 -19.67
C SER A 430 5.79 12.92 -19.02
N VAL A 431 6.08 11.80 -18.37
CA VAL A 431 7.38 11.52 -17.70
C VAL A 431 8.52 11.47 -18.73
N VAL A 432 8.29 10.92 -19.91
CA VAL A 432 9.33 10.81 -20.95
C VAL A 432 9.38 12.03 -21.88
N LYS A 433 8.40 12.93 -21.79
CA LYS A 433 8.33 14.13 -22.61
C LYS A 433 9.52 15.05 -22.36
N GLY A 434 10.25 15.40 -23.40
CA GLY A 434 11.47 16.22 -23.31
C GLY A 434 12.74 15.45 -22.94
N THR A 435 12.66 14.12 -22.90
CA THR A 435 13.83 13.23 -22.83
C THR A 435 14.14 12.63 -24.21
N ASP A 436 15.24 11.88 -24.32
CA ASP A 436 15.61 11.14 -25.53
C ASP A 436 14.93 9.75 -25.61
N LEU A 437 13.99 9.45 -24.71
CA LEU A 437 13.25 8.19 -24.68
C LEU A 437 12.01 8.24 -25.59
N ASN A 438 11.69 7.13 -26.23
CA ASN A 438 10.50 6.96 -27.04
C ASN A 438 9.55 5.92 -26.40
N MET A 439 8.37 6.34 -25.93
CA MET A 439 7.36 5.42 -25.41
C MET A 439 6.68 4.71 -26.59
N CYS A 440 7.07 3.46 -26.86
CA CYS A 440 6.64 2.75 -28.06
C CYS A 440 5.50 1.75 -27.83
N ALA A 441 5.32 1.23 -26.63
CA ALA A 441 4.21 0.34 -26.30
C ALA A 441 3.88 0.29 -24.81
N TYR A 442 2.64 -0.12 -24.52
CA TYR A 442 2.12 -0.34 -23.17
C TYR A 442 1.61 -1.77 -23.06
N THR A 443 2.12 -2.54 -22.10
CA THR A 443 1.56 -3.86 -21.79
C THR A 443 0.31 -3.67 -20.96
N LEU A 444 -0.82 -4.15 -21.48
CA LEU A 444 -2.11 -4.08 -20.80
C LEU A 444 -2.11 -4.97 -19.56
N PRO A 445 -2.79 -4.56 -18.47
CA PRO A 445 -2.90 -5.33 -17.25
C PRO A 445 -3.61 -6.68 -17.48
N TYR A 446 -3.04 -7.74 -16.96
CA TYR A 446 -3.60 -9.09 -17.04
C TYR A 446 -4.76 -9.34 -16.06
N GLU A 447 -5.09 -8.37 -15.22
CA GLU A 447 -6.26 -8.36 -14.34
C GLU A 447 -7.55 -7.98 -15.06
N LEU A 448 -7.46 -7.31 -16.22
CA LEU A 448 -8.62 -6.88 -16.99
C LEU A 448 -9.24 -8.04 -17.76
N ASN A 449 -10.56 -8.08 -17.81
CA ASN A 449 -11.28 -9.02 -18.68
C ASN A 449 -11.32 -8.54 -20.14
N SER A 450 -11.77 -9.41 -21.06
CA SER A 450 -11.79 -9.13 -22.50
C SER A 450 -12.59 -7.88 -22.87
N SER A 451 -13.68 -7.58 -22.18
CA SER A 451 -14.52 -6.39 -22.42
C SER A 451 -13.79 -5.10 -21.98
N GLU A 452 -13.12 -5.15 -20.83
CA GLU A 452 -12.31 -4.03 -20.32
C GLU A 452 -11.07 -3.80 -21.20
N LEU A 453 -10.38 -4.87 -21.61
CA LEU A 453 -9.26 -4.82 -22.55
C LEU A 453 -9.65 -4.19 -23.89
N LYS A 454 -10.84 -4.47 -24.39
CA LYS A 454 -11.37 -3.85 -25.62
C LYS A 454 -11.52 -2.34 -25.48
N SER A 455 -11.82 -1.83 -24.27
CA SER A 455 -12.01 -0.39 -24.03
C SER A 455 -10.71 0.38 -23.89
N VAL A 456 -9.60 -0.29 -23.47
CA VAL A 456 -8.29 0.36 -23.23
C VAL A 456 -7.24 0.03 -24.29
N GLY A 457 -7.50 -0.96 -25.13
CA GLY A 457 -6.60 -1.39 -26.19
C GLY A 457 -6.34 -0.31 -27.26
N GLY A 458 -5.25 -0.46 -27.99
CA GLY A 458 -4.85 0.43 -29.07
C GLY A 458 -3.64 -0.13 -29.84
N LEU A 459 -3.26 0.48 -30.96
CA LEU A 459 -2.14 0.01 -31.80
C LEU A 459 -0.78 -0.01 -31.07
N ASN A 460 -0.65 0.77 -30.00
CA ASN A 460 0.52 0.76 -29.13
C ASN A 460 0.35 -0.17 -27.91
N SER A 461 -0.72 -0.97 -27.87
CA SER A 461 -0.95 -1.90 -26.77
C SER A 461 -0.33 -3.27 -27.05
N GLU A 462 0.30 -3.83 -26.03
CA GLU A 462 0.79 -5.20 -25.99
C GLU A 462 0.00 -5.99 -24.95
N LEU A 463 -0.40 -7.22 -25.23
CA LEU A 463 -1.11 -8.09 -24.30
C LEU A 463 -0.33 -9.39 -24.08
N ILE A 464 -0.12 -9.77 -22.80
CA ILE A 464 0.45 -11.07 -22.47
C ILE A 464 -0.64 -12.13 -22.74
N VAL A 465 -0.36 -13.05 -23.67
CA VAL A 465 -1.31 -14.10 -24.05
C VAL A 465 -0.92 -15.49 -23.58
N TYR A 466 0.34 -15.67 -23.20
CA TYR A 466 0.87 -16.93 -22.68
C TYR A 466 1.93 -16.67 -21.62
N GLY A 467 1.92 -17.44 -20.53
CA GLY A 467 2.98 -17.47 -19.53
C GLY A 467 2.51 -17.63 -18.10
N ARG A 468 3.41 -17.33 -17.17
CA ARG A 468 3.18 -17.34 -15.73
C ARG A 468 3.31 -15.93 -15.20
N VAL A 469 2.19 -15.27 -14.97
CA VAL A 469 2.22 -13.91 -14.40
C VAL A 469 2.67 -13.91 -12.93
N PRO A 470 3.27 -12.82 -12.45
CA PRO A 470 3.62 -12.68 -11.04
C PRO A 470 2.36 -12.60 -10.16
N ALA A 471 2.13 -13.64 -9.36
CA ALA A 471 1.09 -13.60 -8.32
C ALA A 471 1.52 -12.77 -7.09
N MET A 472 2.83 -12.70 -6.83
CA MET A 472 3.39 -11.86 -5.78
C MET A 472 4.85 -11.53 -6.07
N VAL A 473 5.20 -10.25 -5.93
CA VAL A 473 6.59 -9.78 -5.96
C VAL A 473 6.97 -9.30 -4.56
N SER A 474 8.09 -9.78 -4.01
CA SER A 474 8.44 -9.52 -2.61
C SER A 474 9.94 -9.28 -2.41
N LYS A 475 10.29 -8.25 -1.63
CA LYS A 475 11.68 -8.08 -1.13
C LYS A 475 12.09 -9.18 -0.14
N GLN A 476 11.14 -9.94 0.43
CA GLN A 476 11.44 -11.07 1.30
C GLN A 476 11.91 -12.27 0.47
N CYS A 477 13.07 -12.78 0.81
CA CYS A 477 13.63 -13.95 0.15
C CYS A 477 13.41 -15.19 1.02
N VAL A 478 12.64 -16.17 0.53
CA VAL A 478 12.35 -17.43 1.22
C VAL A 478 13.65 -18.09 1.71
N ARG A 479 14.66 -18.17 0.87
CA ARG A 479 15.96 -18.80 1.23
C ARG A 479 16.71 -18.02 2.32
N LYS A 480 16.68 -16.69 2.27
CA LYS A 480 17.30 -15.86 3.31
C LYS A 480 16.55 -15.99 4.63
N THR A 481 15.22 -16.04 4.59
CA THR A 481 14.36 -16.23 5.74
C THR A 481 14.67 -17.54 6.49
N TYR A 482 14.93 -18.63 5.74
CA TYR A 482 15.33 -19.92 6.32
C TYR A 482 16.85 -20.08 6.56
N GLY A 483 17.65 -19.03 6.40
CA GLY A 483 19.10 -19.08 6.59
C GLY A 483 19.86 -19.92 5.53
N ARG A 484 19.24 -20.15 4.37
CA ARG A 484 19.79 -21.00 3.28
C ARG A 484 20.19 -20.19 2.04
N CYS A 485 20.48 -18.91 2.19
CA CYS A 485 20.90 -18.04 1.08
C CYS A 485 22.32 -18.44 0.60
N ASP A 486 22.41 -18.70 -0.70
CA ASP A 486 23.67 -19.00 -1.39
C ASP A 486 23.97 -18.04 -2.55
N HIS A 487 23.21 -16.93 -2.62
CA HIS A 487 23.31 -15.86 -3.62
C HIS A 487 23.17 -16.31 -5.07
N LYS A 488 22.49 -17.43 -5.32
CA LYS A 488 22.23 -17.95 -6.68
C LYS A 488 20.75 -17.81 -7.03
N SER A 489 20.47 -17.12 -8.13
CA SER A 489 19.12 -17.05 -8.70
C SER A 489 18.64 -18.44 -9.14
N ARG A 490 17.42 -18.81 -8.73
CA ARG A 490 16.82 -20.11 -9.12
C ARG A 490 15.31 -20.14 -8.90
N LEU A 491 14.68 -21.08 -9.57
CA LEU A 491 13.30 -21.46 -9.31
C LEU A 491 13.23 -22.47 -8.15
N THR A 492 12.27 -22.31 -7.24
CA THR A 492 12.01 -23.18 -6.09
C THR A 492 10.51 -23.42 -5.99
N LEU A 493 10.10 -24.64 -5.64
CA LEU A 493 8.71 -24.95 -5.37
C LEU A 493 8.39 -24.75 -3.89
N LEU A 494 7.33 -24.01 -3.61
CA LEU A 494 6.72 -23.90 -2.29
C LEU A 494 5.42 -24.69 -2.27
N LYS A 495 5.30 -25.61 -1.31
CA LYS A 495 4.12 -26.44 -1.14
C LYS A 495 3.32 -25.96 0.07
N GLN A 496 2.03 -25.74 -0.13
CA GLN A 496 1.07 -25.48 0.95
C GLN A 496 0.60 -26.76 1.63
N ASP A 497 0.07 -26.63 2.85
CA ASP A 497 -0.51 -27.75 3.60
C ASP A 497 -1.67 -28.47 2.86
N ASN A 498 -2.39 -27.76 2.00
CA ASN A 498 -3.44 -28.32 1.12
C ASN A 498 -2.91 -29.04 -0.12
N GLY A 499 -1.59 -29.14 -0.26
CA GLY A 499 -0.92 -29.80 -1.41
C GLY A 499 -0.67 -28.91 -2.63
N LYS A 500 -1.20 -27.68 -2.68
CA LYS A 500 -0.96 -26.76 -3.80
C LYS A 500 0.51 -26.32 -3.82
N GLU A 501 1.12 -26.33 -5.00
CA GLU A 501 2.50 -25.92 -5.22
C GLU A 501 2.57 -24.59 -5.97
N TYR A 502 3.54 -23.77 -5.61
CA TYR A 502 3.81 -22.48 -6.24
C TYR A 502 5.28 -22.41 -6.67
N SER A 503 5.51 -21.99 -7.89
CA SER A 503 6.85 -21.69 -8.37
C SER A 503 7.30 -20.32 -7.86
N VAL A 504 8.47 -20.28 -7.20
CA VAL A 504 9.06 -19.05 -6.68
C VAL A 504 10.44 -18.84 -7.28
N LYS A 505 10.59 -17.81 -8.08
CA LYS A 505 11.89 -17.39 -8.63
C LYS A 505 12.59 -16.47 -7.62
N SER A 506 13.74 -16.90 -7.11
CA SER A 506 14.64 -16.03 -6.34
C SER A 506 15.56 -15.28 -7.30
N VAL A 507 15.52 -13.95 -7.27
CA VAL A 507 16.36 -13.06 -8.08
C VAL A 507 17.45 -12.47 -7.20
N CYS A 508 18.63 -13.09 -7.23
CA CYS A 508 19.71 -12.75 -6.30
C CYS A 508 20.51 -11.51 -6.72
N SER A 509 20.52 -11.15 -7.99
CA SER A 509 21.13 -9.91 -8.49
C SER A 509 20.54 -8.66 -7.82
N PHE A 510 19.23 -8.63 -7.61
CA PHE A 510 18.50 -7.52 -6.96
C PHE A 510 17.87 -7.90 -5.62
N CYS A 511 18.03 -9.16 -5.18
CA CYS A 511 17.64 -9.67 -3.88
C CYS A 511 16.14 -9.53 -3.57
N TYR A 512 15.30 -10.06 -4.46
CA TYR A 512 13.85 -10.20 -4.28
C TYR A 512 13.36 -11.57 -4.78
N THR A 513 12.10 -11.89 -4.58
CA THR A 513 11.45 -13.11 -5.07
C THR A 513 10.18 -12.78 -5.84
N VAL A 514 9.88 -13.62 -6.83
CA VAL A 514 8.64 -13.58 -7.60
C VAL A 514 7.95 -14.93 -7.44
N THR A 515 6.76 -14.93 -6.86
CA THR A 515 5.87 -16.10 -6.85
C THR A 515 5.06 -16.06 -8.13
N LEU A 516 5.15 -17.13 -8.92
CA LEU A 516 4.49 -17.23 -10.21
C LEU A 516 3.13 -17.91 -10.05
N ALA A 517 2.12 -17.41 -10.75
CA ALA A 517 0.82 -18.05 -10.90
C ALA A 517 0.93 -19.33 -11.75
N ASP A 518 -0.18 -20.05 -11.89
CA ASP A 518 -0.29 -21.16 -12.85
C ASP A 518 -0.14 -20.60 -14.28
N THR A 519 0.39 -21.41 -15.18
CA THR A 519 0.54 -21.01 -16.59
C THR A 519 -0.84 -20.81 -17.21
N PHE A 520 -1.05 -19.69 -17.88
CA PHE A 520 -2.27 -19.39 -18.63
C PHE A 520 -1.97 -19.29 -20.13
N ASP A 521 -2.98 -19.56 -20.95
CA ASP A 521 -2.93 -19.39 -22.40
C ASP A 521 -4.26 -18.89 -22.94
N ILE A 522 -4.27 -17.66 -23.45
CA ILE A 522 -5.40 -17.04 -24.13
C ILE A 522 -5.12 -16.82 -25.62
N SER A 523 -4.00 -17.31 -26.13
CA SER A 523 -3.55 -17.06 -27.52
C SER A 523 -4.52 -17.58 -28.59
N LYS A 524 -5.40 -18.52 -28.24
CA LYS A 524 -6.41 -19.13 -29.10
C LYS A 524 -7.80 -18.47 -29.00
N GLU A 525 -7.98 -17.55 -28.05
CA GLU A 525 -9.30 -17.00 -27.75
C GLU A 525 -9.78 -16.08 -28.89
N GLU A 526 -10.95 -16.36 -29.42
CA GLU A 526 -11.57 -15.57 -30.51
C GLU A 526 -11.78 -14.12 -30.11
N ALA A 527 -12.08 -13.87 -28.84
CA ALA A 527 -12.29 -12.53 -28.30
C ALA A 527 -11.05 -11.62 -28.39
N LEU A 528 -9.85 -12.16 -28.64
CA LEU A 528 -8.64 -11.36 -28.89
C LEU A 528 -8.77 -10.53 -30.18
N ALA A 529 -9.49 -11.03 -31.18
CA ALA A 529 -9.68 -10.33 -32.45
C ALA A 529 -10.46 -9.02 -32.29
N ASP A 530 -11.22 -8.90 -31.21
CA ASP A 530 -12.01 -7.71 -30.90
C ASP A 530 -11.22 -6.62 -30.14
N ILE A 531 -10.01 -6.94 -29.69
CA ILE A 531 -9.16 -6.04 -28.91
C ILE A 531 -8.14 -5.40 -29.87
N ALA A 532 -8.10 -4.07 -29.91
CA ALA A 532 -7.08 -3.37 -30.67
C ALA A 532 -5.71 -3.57 -30.02
N LEU A 533 -4.77 -4.26 -30.70
CA LEU A 533 -3.44 -4.58 -30.21
C LEU A 533 -2.39 -4.34 -31.31
N GLY A 534 -1.22 -3.83 -30.93
CA GLY A 534 -0.03 -3.81 -31.79
C GLY A 534 0.74 -5.13 -31.71
N SER A 535 0.75 -5.76 -30.53
CA SER A 535 1.45 -7.05 -30.34
C SER A 535 0.81 -7.93 -29.28
N VAL A 536 1.07 -9.23 -29.38
CA VAL A 536 0.78 -10.24 -28.36
C VAL A 536 2.08 -10.80 -27.82
N ARG A 537 2.21 -10.88 -26.48
CA ARG A 537 3.45 -11.33 -25.81
C ARG A 537 3.30 -12.74 -25.25
N TYR A 538 4.28 -13.57 -25.57
CA TYR A 538 4.48 -14.91 -25.00
C TYR A 538 5.67 -14.86 -24.04
N GLU A 539 5.51 -15.37 -22.81
CA GLU A 539 6.55 -15.39 -21.79
C GLU A 539 7.00 -16.81 -21.51
N PHE A 540 8.24 -17.13 -21.88
CA PHE A 540 8.82 -18.45 -21.71
C PHE A 540 9.83 -18.49 -20.56
N SER A 541 9.71 -19.50 -19.70
CA SER A 541 10.57 -19.71 -18.52
C SER A 541 11.41 -20.97 -18.60
N GLU A 542 10.77 -22.13 -18.61
CA GLU A 542 11.43 -23.45 -18.57
C GLU A 542 11.01 -24.38 -19.75
N GLU A 543 10.19 -23.84 -20.64
CA GLU A 543 9.64 -24.58 -21.80
C GLU A 543 10.77 -25.09 -22.72
N SER A 544 10.63 -26.34 -23.19
CA SER A 544 11.50 -26.93 -24.20
C SER A 544 11.29 -26.25 -25.57
N LYS A 545 12.19 -26.53 -26.50
CA LYS A 545 12.06 -26.03 -27.88
C LYS A 545 10.75 -26.48 -28.52
N GLU A 546 10.39 -27.75 -28.35
CA GLU A 546 9.19 -28.36 -28.90
C GLU A 546 7.92 -27.72 -28.31
N GLU A 547 7.90 -27.48 -27.00
CA GLU A 547 6.80 -26.79 -26.33
C GLU A 547 6.65 -25.33 -26.82
N ILE A 548 7.76 -24.59 -26.95
CA ILE A 548 7.74 -23.23 -27.48
C ILE A 548 7.11 -23.18 -28.87
N LEU A 549 7.53 -24.08 -29.76
CA LEU A 549 7.00 -24.14 -31.13
C LEU A 549 5.53 -24.52 -31.15
N SER A 550 5.11 -25.51 -30.36
CA SER A 550 3.70 -25.91 -30.22
C SER A 550 2.82 -24.76 -29.74
N ILE A 551 3.27 -24.01 -28.69
CA ILE A 551 2.56 -22.87 -28.15
C ILE A 551 2.42 -21.74 -29.18
N LEU A 552 3.51 -21.41 -29.88
CA LEU A 552 3.51 -20.36 -30.91
C LEU A 552 2.65 -20.74 -32.14
N ASN A 553 2.46 -22.04 -32.40
CA ASN A 553 1.53 -22.57 -33.41
C ASN A 553 0.08 -22.72 -32.90
N LYS A 554 -0.20 -22.26 -31.65
CA LYS A 554 -1.51 -22.39 -31.00
C LYS A 554 -1.98 -23.84 -30.79
N GLU A 555 -1.07 -24.76 -30.51
CA GLU A 555 -1.34 -26.20 -30.28
C GLU A 555 -1.30 -26.57 -28.78
N SER A 556 -1.15 -25.58 -27.87
CA SER A 556 -1.10 -25.76 -26.41
C SER A 556 -2.40 -26.34 -25.84
N ASP A 557 -2.33 -27.22 -24.86
CA ASP A 557 -3.47 -27.84 -24.17
C ASP A 557 -3.85 -27.15 -22.86
N ILE A 558 -3.40 -25.91 -22.63
CA ILE A 558 -3.64 -25.15 -21.38
C ILE A 558 -5.03 -24.53 -21.39
N ASP A 559 -5.90 -24.99 -20.47
CA ASP A 559 -7.27 -24.48 -20.33
C ASP A 559 -7.39 -23.24 -19.44
N TYR A 560 -6.40 -22.95 -18.60
CA TYR A 560 -6.47 -21.81 -17.68
C TYR A 560 -6.29 -20.49 -18.42
N LYS A 561 -7.29 -19.59 -18.30
CA LYS A 561 -7.39 -18.31 -19.03
C LYS A 561 -7.10 -17.08 -18.16
N GLY A 562 -6.58 -17.27 -16.95
CA GLY A 562 -6.36 -16.15 -16.03
C GLY A 562 -7.66 -15.39 -15.69
N HIS A 563 -7.61 -14.07 -15.83
CA HIS A 563 -8.75 -13.18 -15.60
C HIS A 563 -9.52 -12.78 -16.87
N PHE A 564 -9.13 -13.28 -18.02
CA PHE A 564 -9.60 -12.85 -19.35
C PHE A 564 -11.13 -12.83 -19.51
N TYR A 565 -11.84 -13.76 -18.89
CA TYR A 565 -13.32 -13.84 -18.95
C TYR A 565 -14.05 -13.33 -17.69
N ARG A 566 -13.37 -13.17 -16.57
CA ARG A 566 -14.04 -12.86 -15.30
C ARG A 566 -13.57 -11.58 -14.61
N GLY A 567 -12.42 -11.04 -15.00
CA GLY A 567 -11.82 -9.91 -14.29
C GLY A 567 -11.37 -10.26 -12.87
N VAL A 568 -11.03 -9.25 -12.11
CA VAL A 568 -10.77 -9.31 -10.66
C VAL A 568 -11.96 -8.68 -9.94
N ASN A 569 -12.68 -9.47 -9.13
CA ASN A 569 -13.80 -9.00 -8.29
C ASN A 569 -13.30 -8.54 -6.93
#